data_f823dfb51c7790760b979dd8e635b94b
#
_entry.id   f823dfb51c7790760b979dd8e635b94b
#
_cell.length_a   1.000
_cell.length_b   1.000
_cell.length_c   1.000
_cell.angle_alpha   90.00
_cell.angle_beta   90.00
_cell.angle_gamma   90.00
#
_symmetry.space_group_name_H-M   'P 1'
#
loop_
_entity.id
_entity.type
_entity.pdbx_description
1 polymer ?
#
loop_
_entity_poly.entity_id
_entity_poly.type
_entity_poly.pdbx_seq_one_letter_code
_entity_poly.pdbx_strand_id
1 'polypeptide(L)'
;MVEKFNKNLFTLFGIGKLPASGTFGSIFTLLIYFILQKYFNNLTIIILLIFVTLYSLIFLNKTIKNFKQKDPKEIVIDEYIGQMIPLIACGNNIYLILVAFISFRFFDITKIYPANIFDKKIEGPLGVIGDDIIAGIYSLMIIFIIKYNLL
;
A
#
# COMPACT_ATOMS: atom_id res chain seq x y z
N MET A 1 -24.36 0.36 -7.52
CA MET A 1 -23.22 0.20 -8.45
C MET A 1 -21.91 0.68 -7.81
N VAL A 2 -21.83 1.89 -7.27
CA VAL A 2 -20.63 2.48 -6.64
C VAL A 2 -20.10 1.64 -5.45
N GLU A 3 -20.97 1.15 -4.58
CA GLU A 3 -20.54 0.33 -3.42
C GLU A 3 -19.86 -0.98 -3.82
N LYS A 4 -20.39 -1.66 -4.85
CA LYS A 4 -19.78 -2.88 -5.38
C LYS A 4 -18.42 -2.59 -6.03
N PHE A 5 -18.31 -1.46 -6.71
CA PHE A 5 -17.04 -1.00 -7.29
C PHE A 5 -16.02 -0.72 -6.18
N ASN A 6 -16.38 0.06 -5.15
CA ASN A 6 -15.52 0.38 -4.02
C ASN A 6 -15.06 -0.89 -3.28
N LYS A 7 -15.98 -1.82 -3.02
CA LYS A 7 -15.62 -3.09 -2.40
C LYS A 7 -14.58 -3.85 -3.23
N ASN A 8 -14.77 -3.96 -4.54
CA ASN A 8 -13.81 -4.63 -5.41
C ASN A 8 -12.46 -3.91 -5.44
N LEU A 9 -12.46 -2.57 -5.50
CA LEU A 9 -11.23 -1.77 -5.50
C LEU A 9 -10.45 -1.96 -4.18
N PHE A 10 -11.13 -1.81 -3.04
CA PHE A 10 -10.45 -1.87 -1.74
C PHE A 10 -10.02 -3.27 -1.33
N THR A 11 -10.63 -4.32 -1.91
CA THR A 11 -10.18 -5.71 -1.76
C THR A 11 -9.22 -6.15 -2.87
N LEU A 12 -8.74 -5.23 -3.72
CA LEU A 12 -7.94 -5.51 -4.91
C LEU A 12 -8.53 -6.66 -5.73
N PHE A 13 -9.81 -6.49 -6.11
CA PHE A 13 -10.59 -7.48 -6.88
C PHE A 13 -10.71 -8.85 -6.21
N GLY A 14 -10.71 -8.87 -4.86
CA GLY A 14 -10.89 -10.09 -4.07
C GLY A 14 -9.59 -10.75 -3.59
N ILE A 15 -8.44 -10.17 -3.87
CA ILE A 15 -7.13 -10.63 -3.34
C ILE A 15 -7.13 -10.59 -1.81
N GLY A 16 -7.77 -9.58 -1.21
CA GLY A 16 -7.92 -9.49 0.24
C GLY A 16 -8.63 -10.66 0.91
N LYS A 17 -9.27 -11.56 0.15
CA LYS A 17 -9.89 -12.78 0.68
C LYS A 17 -8.91 -13.96 0.84
N LEU A 18 -7.71 -13.83 0.31
CA LEU A 18 -6.69 -14.86 0.40
C LEU A 18 -6.09 -14.92 1.81
N PRO A 19 -5.57 -16.08 2.24
CA PRO A 19 -4.81 -16.19 3.47
C PRO A 19 -3.56 -15.28 3.38
N ALA A 20 -3.20 -14.60 4.47
CA ALA A 20 -2.15 -13.58 4.48
C ALA A 20 -2.40 -12.44 3.45
N SER A 21 -3.62 -11.91 3.46
CA SER A 21 -4.15 -10.91 2.52
C SER A 21 -3.19 -9.76 2.24
N GLY A 22 -2.55 -9.19 3.27
CA GLY A 22 -1.59 -8.10 3.11
C GLY A 22 -0.34 -8.49 2.31
N THR A 23 0.17 -9.73 2.47
CA THR A 23 1.29 -10.22 1.65
C THR A 23 0.87 -10.38 0.20
N PHE A 24 -0.31 -10.97 -0.05
CA PHE A 24 -0.83 -11.09 -1.41
C PHE A 24 -1.18 -9.71 -2.03
N GLY A 25 -1.68 -8.78 -1.23
CA GLY A 25 -1.90 -7.38 -1.63
C GLY A 25 -0.60 -6.71 -2.08
N SER A 26 0.47 -6.85 -1.29
CA SER A 26 1.79 -6.33 -1.63
C SER A 26 2.38 -6.99 -2.88
N ILE A 27 2.27 -8.32 -3.04
CA ILE A 27 2.71 -9.02 -4.26
C ILE A 27 1.92 -8.53 -5.48
N PHE A 28 0.61 -8.37 -5.36
CA PHE A 28 -0.21 -7.85 -6.44
C PHE A 28 0.19 -6.41 -6.81
N THR A 29 0.59 -5.61 -5.83
CA THR A 29 1.12 -4.27 -6.08
C THR A 29 2.39 -4.30 -6.92
N LEU A 30 3.29 -5.27 -6.70
CA LEU A 30 4.46 -5.44 -7.55
C LEU A 30 4.06 -5.70 -9.01
N LEU A 31 3.08 -6.56 -9.25
CA LEU A 31 2.60 -6.85 -10.60
C LEU A 31 2.02 -5.59 -11.26
N ILE A 32 1.20 -4.82 -10.54
CA ILE A 32 0.67 -3.54 -11.03
C ILE A 32 1.83 -2.57 -11.32
N TYR A 33 2.81 -2.48 -10.41
CA TYR A 33 3.97 -1.60 -10.59
C TYR A 33 4.74 -1.92 -11.88
N PHE A 34 5.02 -3.19 -12.17
CA PHE A 34 5.68 -3.60 -13.42
C PHE A 34 4.89 -3.18 -14.66
N ILE A 35 3.57 -3.32 -14.63
CA ILE A 35 2.70 -2.87 -15.72
C ILE A 35 2.77 -1.35 -15.86
N LEU A 36 2.62 -0.61 -14.77
CA LEU A 36 2.64 0.85 -14.78
C LEU A 36 3.99 1.39 -15.24
N GLN A 37 5.10 0.82 -14.75
CA GLN A 37 6.45 1.23 -15.12
C GLN A 37 6.76 1.03 -16.61
N LYS A 38 6.10 0.05 -17.26
CA LYS A 38 6.25 -0.21 -18.69
C LYS A 38 5.58 0.86 -19.56
N TYR A 39 4.45 1.42 -19.12
CA TYR A 39 3.61 2.30 -19.94
C TYR A 39 3.62 3.76 -19.48
N PHE A 40 4.02 4.05 -18.24
CA PHE A 40 3.94 5.37 -17.64
C PHE A 40 5.28 5.78 -17.02
N ASN A 41 5.52 7.09 -16.97
CA ASN A 41 6.66 7.64 -16.23
C ASN A 41 6.35 7.74 -14.72
N ASN A 42 7.39 7.94 -13.91
CA ASN A 42 7.26 8.02 -12.45
C ASN A 42 6.31 9.13 -11.99
N LEU A 43 6.28 10.28 -12.67
CA LEU A 43 5.37 11.37 -12.32
C LEU A 43 3.90 10.94 -12.45
N THR A 44 3.56 10.25 -13.52
CA THR A 44 2.20 9.71 -13.73
C THR A 44 1.84 8.69 -12.64
N ILE A 45 2.77 7.81 -12.29
CA ILE A 45 2.55 6.81 -11.21
C ILE A 45 2.32 7.51 -9.86
N ILE A 46 3.08 8.56 -9.55
CA ILE A 46 2.88 9.37 -8.34
C ILE A 46 1.49 10.02 -8.33
N ILE A 47 1.08 10.61 -9.44
CA ILE A 47 -0.26 11.24 -9.54
C ILE A 47 -1.36 10.20 -9.35
N LEU A 48 -1.23 9.02 -9.95
CA LEU A 48 -2.17 7.91 -9.77
C LEU A 48 -2.21 7.43 -8.31
N LEU A 49 -1.05 7.32 -7.65
CA LEU A 49 -0.97 6.94 -6.25
C LEU A 49 -1.67 7.96 -5.35
N ILE A 50 -1.42 9.26 -5.56
CA ILE A 50 -2.09 10.33 -4.82
C ILE A 50 -3.60 10.25 -5.03
N PHE A 51 -4.04 10.06 -6.27
CA PHE A 51 -5.47 9.95 -6.58
C PHE A 51 -6.12 8.76 -5.86
N VAL A 52 -5.50 7.57 -5.91
CA VAL A 52 -6.00 6.36 -5.22
C VAL A 52 -6.02 6.59 -3.71
N THR A 53 -4.99 7.22 -3.14
CA THR A 53 -4.93 7.52 -1.70
C THR A 53 -6.06 8.45 -1.29
N LEU A 54 -6.26 9.57 -1.99
CA LEU A 54 -7.34 10.53 -1.69
C LEU A 54 -8.71 9.88 -1.87
N TYR A 55 -8.90 9.11 -2.93
CA TYR A 55 -10.14 8.37 -3.16
C TYR A 55 -10.42 7.41 -2.00
N SER A 56 -9.40 6.66 -1.56
CA SER A 56 -9.53 5.71 -0.45
C SER A 56 -9.87 6.43 0.85
N LEU A 57 -9.22 7.54 1.17
CA LEU A 57 -9.53 8.33 2.38
C LEU A 57 -10.99 8.81 2.41
N ILE A 58 -11.57 9.16 1.26
CA ILE A 58 -12.95 9.65 1.18
C ILE A 58 -13.97 8.52 1.27
N PHE A 59 -13.73 7.41 0.55
CA PHE A 59 -14.77 6.39 0.34
C PHE A 59 -14.59 5.14 1.20
N LEU A 60 -13.42 4.88 1.77
CA LEU A 60 -13.16 3.67 2.55
C LEU A 60 -14.08 3.55 3.76
N ASN A 61 -14.35 4.65 4.47
CA ASN A 61 -15.21 4.64 5.65
C ASN A 61 -16.65 4.18 5.36
N LYS A 62 -17.19 4.58 4.20
CA LYS A 62 -18.51 4.13 3.75
C LYS A 62 -18.52 2.64 3.42
N THR A 63 -17.41 2.15 2.88
CA THR A 63 -17.27 0.75 2.49
C THR A 63 -17.05 -0.16 3.69
N ILE A 64 -16.24 0.26 4.67
CA ILE A 64 -16.02 -0.50 5.93
C ILE A 64 -17.33 -0.76 6.68
N LYS A 65 -18.23 0.23 6.73
CA LYS A 65 -19.54 0.08 7.40
C LYS A 65 -20.40 -1.07 6.83
N ASN A 66 -20.15 -1.46 5.59
CA ASN A 66 -20.86 -2.56 4.93
C ASN A 66 -20.23 -3.94 5.22
N PHE A 67 -19.10 -3.99 5.91
CA PHE A 67 -18.50 -5.23 6.39
C PHE A 67 -19.00 -5.54 7.81
N LYS A 68 -19.10 -6.83 8.13
CA LYS A 68 -19.55 -7.29 9.46
C LYS A 68 -18.54 -7.01 10.58
N GLN A 69 -17.32 -6.62 10.26
CA GLN A 69 -16.21 -6.34 11.19
C GLN A 69 -15.74 -4.90 11.05
N LYS A 70 -15.26 -4.31 12.14
CA LYS A 70 -14.74 -2.93 12.19
C LYS A 70 -13.47 -2.74 11.35
N ASP A 71 -12.69 -3.78 11.18
CA ASP A 71 -11.45 -3.83 10.39
C ASP A 71 -11.44 -5.13 9.58
N PRO A 72 -12.07 -5.12 8.40
CA PRO A 72 -12.16 -6.33 7.61
C PRO A 72 -10.80 -6.61 6.95
N LYS A 73 -10.16 -7.70 7.35
CA LYS A 73 -8.91 -8.22 6.77
C LYS A 73 -8.94 -8.42 5.24
N GLU A 74 -10.10 -8.23 4.63
CA GLU A 74 -10.28 -8.26 3.18
C GLU A 74 -9.88 -6.95 2.50
N ILE A 75 -9.74 -5.86 3.25
CA ILE A 75 -9.25 -4.58 2.73
C ILE A 75 -7.73 -4.70 2.65
N VAL A 76 -7.19 -4.41 1.49
CA VAL A 76 -5.75 -4.49 1.14
C VAL A 76 -5.32 -3.34 0.23
N ILE A 77 -6.13 -2.29 0.16
CA ILE A 77 -5.80 -1.07 -0.59
C ILE A 77 -4.72 -0.25 0.11
N ASP A 78 -4.64 -0.33 1.42
CA ASP A 78 -3.60 0.24 2.27
C ASP A 78 -2.23 -0.35 1.95
N GLU A 79 -2.13 -1.67 1.83
CA GLU A 79 -0.90 -2.32 1.40
C GLU A 79 -0.51 -1.93 -0.04
N TYR A 80 -1.50 -1.74 -0.93
CA TYR A 80 -1.22 -1.22 -2.26
C TYR A 80 -0.60 0.18 -2.18
N ILE A 81 -1.18 1.07 -1.39
CA ILE A 81 -0.71 2.45 -1.24
C ILE A 81 0.69 2.46 -0.61
N GLY A 82 0.87 1.77 0.52
CA GLY A 82 2.13 1.74 1.24
C GLY A 82 3.26 1.09 0.45
N GLN A 83 3.01 -0.06 -0.19
CA GLN A 83 4.01 -0.76 -1.00
C GLN A 83 4.41 0.03 -2.27
N MET A 84 3.50 0.79 -2.88
CA MET A 84 3.79 1.57 -4.07
C MET A 84 4.81 2.69 -3.80
N ILE A 85 4.83 3.26 -2.59
CA ILE A 85 5.73 4.36 -2.22
C ILE A 85 7.21 4.03 -2.48
N PRO A 86 7.80 2.97 -1.92
CA PRO A 86 9.21 2.64 -2.17
C PRO A 86 9.43 2.15 -3.61
N LEU A 87 8.46 1.49 -4.24
CA LEU A 87 8.59 0.96 -5.58
C LEU A 87 8.87 2.05 -6.62
N ILE A 88 8.25 3.22 -6.52
CA ILE A 88 8.46 4.34 -7.44
C ILE A 88 9.94 4.75 -7.51
N ALA A 89 10.69 4.60 -6.41
CA ALA A 89 12.11 4.88 -6.38
C ALA A 89 12.99 3.76 -6.95
N CYS A 90 12.46 2.55 -7.15
CA CYS A 90 13.23 1.39 -7.58
C CYS A 90 13.55 1.37 -9.09
N GLY A 91 12.69 1.98 -9.93
CA GLY A 91 12.78 1.85 -11.38
C GLY A 91 12.67 0.37 -11.80
N ASN A 92 13.46 -0.04 -12.78
CA ASN A 92 13.48 -1.43 -13.26
C ASN A 92 14.50 -2.33 -12.51
N ASN A 93 15.09 -1.85 -11.42
CA ASN A 93 16.07 -2.62 -10.67
C ASN A 93 15.39 -3.66 -9.79
N ILE A 94 15.45 -4.93 -10.19
CA ILE A 94 14.81 -6.04 -9.49
C ILE A 94 15.33 -6.20 -8.05
N TYR A 95 16.60 -5.90 -7.81
CA TYR A 95 17.19 -5.95 -6.47
C TYR A 95 16.51 -4.96 -5.52
N LEU A 96 16.35 -3.70 -5.99
CA LEU A 96 15.68 -2.66 -5.21
C LEU A 96 14.19 -3.00 -4.99
N ILE A 97 13.53 -3.59 -5.99
CA ILE A 97 12.14 -4.01 -5.89
C ILE A 97 11.98 -5.08 -4.81
N LEU A 98 12.87 -6.07 -4.75
CA LEU A 98 12.85 -7.10 -3.71
C LEU A 98 13.12 -6.51 -2.32
N VAL A 99 14.10 -5.62 -2.20
CA VAL A 99 14.35 -4.92 -0.94
C VAL A 99 13.15 -4.07 -0.51
N ALA A 100 12.53 -3.36 -1.45
CA ALA A 100 11.33 -2.56 -1.18
C ALA A 100 10.18 -3.43 -0.65
N PHE A 101 9.97 -4.61 -1.24
CA PHE A 101 8.94 -5.54 -0.79
C PHE A 101 9.22 -6.06 0.63
N ILE A 102 10.44 -6.54 0.88
CA ILE A 102 10.81 -7.12 2.18
C ILE A 102 10.76 -6.06 3.27
N SER A 103 11.35 -4.88 3.03
CA SER A 103 11.40 -3.80 4.01
C SER A 103 10.01 -3.23 4.31
N PHE A 104 9.18 -3.04 3.30
CA PHE A 104 7.79 -2.61 3.52
C PHE A 104 7.04 -3.61 4.40
N ARG A 105 7.06 -4.90 4.06
CA ARG A 105 6.38 -5.94 4.87
C ARG A 105 6.93 -6.02 6.29
N PHE A 106 8.23 -5.83 6.47
CA PHE A 106 8.82 -5.76 7.80
C PHE A 106 8.23 -4.62 8.63
N PHE A 107 8.21 -3.39 8.10
CA PHE A 107 7.69 -2.23 8.83
C PHE A 107 6.18 -2.27 9.04
N ASP A 108 5.42 -2.77 8.07
CA ASP A 108 3.99 -2.94 8.17
C ASP A 108 3.60 -3.97 9.26
N ILE A 109 4.32 -5.09 9.36
CA ILE A 109 4.04 -6.10 10.40
C ILE A 109 4.51 -5.62 11.78
N THR A 110 5.68 -4.99 11.88
CA THR A 110 6.25 -4.56 13.16
C THR A 110 5.63 -3.29 13.72
N LYS A 111 5.00 -2.49 12.86
CA LYS A 111 4.33 -1.23 13.20
C LYS A 111 5.17 -0.33 14.09
N ILE A 112 6.42 -0.07 13.65
CA ILE A 112 7.38 0.78 14.38
C ILE A 112 6.79 2.20 14.50
N TYR A 113 7.04 2.84 15.67
CA TYR A 113 6.61 4.22 15.90
C TYR A 113 7.03 5.14 14.73
N PRO A 114 6.15 6.02 14.18
CA PRO A 114 4.79 6.33 14.66
C PRO A 114 3.66 5.48 14.02
N ALA A 115 3.94 4.46 13.16
CA ALA A 115 2.92 3.63 12.54
C ALA A 115 1.96 2.99 13.55
N ASN A 116 2.49 2.56 14.70
CA ASN A 116 1.68 1.99 15.80
C ASN A 116 0.65 2.96 16.41
N ILE A 117 0.83 4.28 16.24
CA ILE A 117 -0.16 5.27 16.68
C ILE A 117 -1.35 5.26 15.72
N PHE A 118 -1.07 5.20 14.42
CA PHE A 118 -2.11 5.14 13.40
C PHE A 118 -2.94 3.86 13.56
N ASP A 119 -2.28 2.72 13.69
CA ASP A 119 -2.93 1.42 13.90
C ASP A 119 -3.81 1.36 15.17
N LYS A 120 -3.33 1.93 16.30
CA LYS A 120 -3.99 1.73 17.61
C LYS A 120 -4.87 2.88 18.06
N LYS A 121 -4.59 4.12 17.65
CA LYS A 121 -5.22 5.32 18.22
C LYS A 121 -6.05 6.10 17.19
N ILE A 122 -5.82 5.93 15.91
CA ILE A 122 -6.52 6.68 14.87
C ILE A 122 -7.56 5.76 14.25
N GLU A 123 -8.83 6.15 14.38
CA GLU A 123 -9.94 5.39 13.80
C GLU A 123 -10.21 5.79 12.35
N GLY A 124 -10.81 4.87 11.59
CA GLY A 124 -11.26 5.12 10.24
C GLY A 124 -10.16 5.05 9.18
N PRO A 125 -10.39 5.62 7.97
CA PRO A 125 -9.49 5.49 6.84
C PRO A 125 -8.07 5.99 7.08
N LEU A 126 -7.91 7.03 7.90
CA LEU A 126 -6.59 7.56 8.25
C LEU A 126 -5.79 6.58 9.12
N GLY A 127 -6.44 5.85 10.00
CA GLY A 127 -5.77 4.80 10.78
C GLY A 127 -5.31 3.65 9.89
N VAL A 128 -6.24 3.14 9.07
CA VAL A 128 -6.00 1.98 8.18
C VAL A 128 -4.92 2.26 7.12
N ILE A 129 -4.92 3.46 6.52
CA ILE A 129 -3.98 3.79 5.43
C ILE A 129 -2.69 4.41 5.98
N GLY A 130 -2.77 5.10 7.11
CA GLY A 130 -1.68 5.92 7.63
C GLY A 130 -0.48 5.09 8.12
N ASP A 131 -0.70 3.96 8.77
CA ASP A 131 0.36 3.08 9.22
C ASP A 131 1.13 2.47 8.05
N ASP A 132 0.45 2.09 6.97
CA ASP A 132 1.07 1.56 5.75
C ASP A 132 1.82 2.64 4.97
N ILE A 133 1.33 3.88 4.94
CA ILE A 133 2.09 5.01 4.38
C ILE A 133 3.41 5.20 5.15
N ILE A 134 3.39 5.12 6.47
CA ILE A 134 4.61 5.25 7.29
C ILE A 134 5.56 4.08 7.02
N ALA A 135 5.06 2.85 6.95
CA ALA A 135 5.84 1.69 6.57
C ALA A 135 6.48 1.85 5.18
N GLY A 136 5.72 2.38 4.22
CA GLY A 136 6.19 2.71 2.89
C GLY A 136 7.29 3.79 2.88
N ILE A 137 7.16 4.84 3.70
CA ILE A 137 8.18 5.88 3.85
C ILE A 137 9.47 5.31 4.44
N TYR A 138 9.40 4.45 5.45
CA TYR A 138 10.58 3.79 6.01
C TYR A 138 11.28 2.89 4.99
N SER A 139 10.49 2.13 4.23
CA SER A 139 11.02 1.34 3.13
C SER A 139 11.68 2.22 2.05
N LEU A 140 11.07 3.35 1.70
CA LEU A 140 11.64 4.32 0.76
C LEU A 140 12.98 4.88 1.24
N MET A 141 13.12 5.18 2.53
CA MET A 141 14.39 5.62 3.12
C MET A 141 15.49 4.56 2.94
N ILE A 142 15.17 3.28 3.16
CA ILE A 142 16.11 2.18 2.90
C ILE A 142 16.53 2.14 1.43
N ILE A 143 15.58 2.27 0.51
CA ILE A 143 15.89 2.30 -0.93
C ILE A 143 16.82 3.46 -1.28
N PHE A 144 16.61 4.65 -0.73
CA PHE A 144 17.50 5.79 -0.97
C PHE A 144 18.90 5.57 -0.38
N ILE A 145 19.01 5.00 0.83
CA ILE A 145 20.31 4.68 1.43
C ILE A 145 21.09 3.69 0.54
N ILE A 146 20.43 2.66 0.02
CA ILE A 146 21.06 1.68 -0.85
C ILE A 146 21.50 2.34 -2.17
N LYS A 147 20.63 3.15 -2.78
CA LYS A 147 20.97 3.86 -4.04
C LYS A 147 22.14 4.82 -3.88
N TYR A 148 22.23 5.51 -2.75
CA TYR A 148 23.30 6.46 -2.51
C TYR A 148 24.65 5.79 -2.23
N ASN A 149 24.67 4.62 -1.58
CA ASN A 149 25.91 3.98 -1.12
C ASN A 149 26.39 2.83 -2.00
N LEU A 150 25.51 2.20 -2.79
CA LEU A 150 25.83 0.95 -3.50
C LEU A 150 25.57 1.01 -5.01
N LEU A 151 24.94 2.05 -5.53
CA LEU A 151 24.64 2.23 -6.95
C LEU A 151 25.04 3.62 -7.45
#